data_bc97c9db7c609eb69bf8f8289885d29d
#
_entry.id   bc97c9db7c609eb69bf8f8289885d29d
#
_cell.length_a   1.000
_cell.length_b   1.000
_cell.length_c   1.000
_cell.angle_alpha   90.00
_cell.angle_beta   90.00
_cell.angle_gamma   90.00
#
_symmetry.space_group_name_H-M   'P 1'
#
loop_
_entity.id
_entity.type
_entity.pdbx_description
1 polymer ?
#
loop_
_entity_poly.entity_id
_entity_poly.type
_entity_poly.pdbx_seq_one_letter_code
_entity_poly.pdbx_strand_id
1 'polypeptide(L)'
;MLERLFSLAERRTTVKREALGGATTFATMAYIVIVNPAILSFAGLPTGPSTVATILVAVFGTLAMALYANRPIAVAPYMGENAFIAFGLAALGISWPQMLGVVFVSGLLFLALTLLGIRSWLAEAVSPSLKHSFAVGIGLFLALIGLYETGIVTSG
;
A
#
# COMPACT_ATOMS: atom_id res chain seq x y z
N MET A 1 17.41 24.89 -8.73
CA MET A 1 16.44 24.61 -7.65
C MET A 1 16.26 23.10 -7.43
N LEU A 2 15.97 22.32 -8.47
CA LEU A 2 15.82 20.86 -8.38
C LEU A 2 17.10 20.15 -7.90
N GLU A 3 18.27 20.59 -8.34
CA GLU A 3 19.56 20.07 -7.91
C GLU A 3 19.75 20.18 -6.38
N ARG A 4 19.37 21.31 -5.80
CA ARG A 4 19.44 21.55 -4.36
C ARG A 4 18.48 20.70 -3.54
N LEU A 5 17.31 20.39 -4.11
CA LEU A 5 16.27 19.59 -3.43
C LEU A 5 16.55 18.09 -3.50
N PHE A 6 17.06 17.61 -4.64
CA PHE A 6 17.11 16.17 -4.92
C PHE A 6 18.54 15.62 -5.08
N SER A 7 19.59 16.48 -4.98
CA SER A 7 21.01 16.06 -5.06
C SER A 7 21.30 15.20 -6.30
N LEU A 8 20.82 15.64 -7.48
CA LEU A 8 20.85 14.82 -8.70
C LEU A 8 22.27 14.45 -9.13
N ALA A 9 23.25 15.38 -9.01
CA ALA A 9 24.64 15.12 -9.34
C ALA A 9 25.27 14.08 -8.42
N GLU A 10 25.03 14.18 -7.11
CA GLU A 10 25.51 13.23 -6.12
C GLU A 10 24.94 11.82 -6.38
N ARG A 11 23.67 11.74 -6.81
CA ARG A 11 22.98 10.49 -7.17
C ARG A 11 23.28 10.01 -8.59
N ARG A 12 24.13 10.70 -9.34
CA ARG A 12 24.49 10.39 -10.72
C ARG A 12 23.29 10.21 -11.65
N THR A 13 22.28 11.04 -11.49
CA THR A 13 21.03 10.99 -12.26
C THR A 13 20.74 12.32 -12.94
N THR A 14 19.71 12.36 -13.77
CA THR A 14 19.26 13.58 -14.48
C THR A 14 17.76 13.76 -14.32
N VAL A 15 17.26 15.00 -14.44
CA VAL A 15 15.82 15.30 -14.38
C VAL A 15 15.01 14.43 -15.35
N LYS A 16 15.53 14.22 -16.57
CA LYS A 16 14.86 13.37 -17.57
C LYS A 16 14.74 11.92 -17.10
N ARG A 17 15.80 11.39 -16.50
CA ARG A 17 15.81 10.00 -16.00
C ARG A 17 14.87 9.84 -14.82
N GLU A 18 14.84 10.80 -13.91
CA GLU A 18 13.93 10.81 -12.76
C GLU A 18 12.45 10.95 -13.20
N ALA A 19 12.19 11.84 -14.17
CA ALA A 19 10.84 11.99 -14.72
C ALA A 19 10.35 10.72 -15.42
N LEU A 20 11.21 10.04 -16.17
CA LEU A 20 10.87 8.76 -16.82
C LEU A 20 10.64 7.67 -15.77
N GLY A 21 11.50 7.60 -14.74
CA GLY A 21 11.32 6.68 -13.61
C GLY A 21 10.00 6.90 -12.89
N GLY A 22 9.66 8.17 -12.61
CA GLY A 22 8.39 8.54 -11.99
C GLY A 22 7.18 8.17 -12.85
N ALA A 23 7.24 8.43 -14.16
CA ALA A 23 6.17 8.03 -15.09
C ALA A 23 5.98 6.50 -15.15
N THR A 24 7.08 5.75 -15.16
CA THR A 24 7.05 4.28 -15.13
C THR A 24 6.44 3.77 -13.82
N THR A 25 6.87 4.32 -12.68
CA THR A 25 6.32 3.97 -11.36
C THR A 25 4.83 4.30 -11.29
N PHE A 26 4.41 5.46 -11.79
CA PHE A 26 3.00 5.83 -11.87
C PHE A 26 2.21 4.83 -12.71
N ALA A 27 2.67 4.50 -13.92
CA ALA A 27 1.98 3.56 -14.81
C ALA A 27 1.82 2.17 -14.18
N THR A 28 2.86 1.69 -13.48
CA THR A 28 2.82 0.38 -12.80
C THR A 28 1.95 0.37 -11.54
N MET A 29 1.72 1.53 -10.91
CA MET A 29 0.96 1.63 -9.68
C MET A 29 -0.48 2.12 -9.88
N ALA A 30 -0.78 2.74 -11.03
CA ALA A 30 -2.07 3.41 -11.28
C ALA A 30 -3.29 2.48 -11.14
N TYR A 31 -3.12 1.17 -11.39
CA TYR A 31 -4.20 0.18 -11.25
C TYR A 31 -4.79 0.14 -9.83
N ILE A 32 -4.02 0.52 -8.80
CA ILE A 32 -4.48 0.47 -7.41
C ILE A 32 -5.68 1.41 -7.16
N VAL A 33 -5.79 2.48 -7.95
CA VAL A 33 -6.90 3.44 -7.88
C VAL A 33 -8.24 2.78 -8.18
N ILE A 34 -8.22 1.72 -9.00
CA ILE A 34 -9.41 0.95 -9.37
C ILE A 34 -9.54 -0.29 -8.49
N VAL A 35 -8.46 -1.06 -8.34
CA VAL A 35 -8.49 -2.37 -7.68
C VAL A 35 -8.71 -2.23 -6.16
N ASN A 36 -8.12 -1.23 -5.51
CA ASN A 36 -8.27 -1.06 -4.07
C ASN A 36 -9.73 -0.77 -3.66
N PRO A 37 -10.47 0.18 -4.27
CA PRO A 37 -11.89 0.37 -4.00
C PRO A 37 -12.75 -0.85 -4.36
N ALA A 38 -12.40 -1.58 -5.42
CA ALA A 38 -13.10 -2.80 -5.79
C ALA A 38 -12.97 -3.87 -4.69
N ILE A 39 -11.78 -4.10 -4.14
CA ILE A 39 -11.58 -5.00 -3.00
C ILE A 39 -12.36 -4.54 -1.77
N LEU A 40 -12.30 -3.27 -1.42
CA LEU A 40 -12.98 -2.73 -0.25
C LEU A 40 -14.51 -2.75 -0.38
N SER A 41 -15.05 -2.77 -1.60
CA SER A 41 -16.50 -2.87 -1.84
C SER A 41 -17.10 -4.18 -1.35
N PHE A 42 -16.32 -5.27 -1.29
CA PHE A 42 -16.75 -6.54 -0.69
C PHE A 42 -17.03 -6.43 0.82
N ALA A 43 -16.38 -5.47 1.50
CA ALA A 43 -16.68 -5.13 2.88
C ALA A 43 -17.83 -4.11 3.04
N GLY A 44 -18.52 -3.77 1.93
CA GLY A 44 -19.61 -2.79 1.91
C GLY A 44 -19.15 -1.33 1.92
N LEU A 45 -17.85 -1.04 1.71
CA LEU A 45 -17.38 0.33 1.58
C LEU A 45 -17.85 0.94 0.25
N PRO A 46 -18.31 2.20 0.25
CA PRO A 46 -18.72 2.87 -0.99
C PRO A 46 -17.49 3.11 -1.89
N THR A 47 -17.58 2.72 -3.15
CA THR A 47 -16.46 2.76 -4.10
C THR A 47 -15.94 4.18 -4.39
N GLY A 48 -16.85 5.16 -4.57
CA GLY A 48 -16.47 6.54 -4.88
C GLY A 48 -15.58 7.17 -3.80
N PRO A 49 -16.03 7.27 -2.54
CA PRO A 49 -15.20 7.74 -1.43
C PRO A 49 -13.90 6.94 -1.24
N SER A 50 -13.94 5.61 -1.41
CA SER A 50 -12.76 4.75 -1.32
C SER A 50 -11.73 5.06 -2.41
N THR A 51 -12.19 5.37 -3.63
CA THR A 51 -11.31 5.79 -4.74
C THR A 51 -10.61 7.11 -4.40
N VAL A 52 -11.37 8.11 -3.93
CA VAL A 52 -10.82 9.41 -3.55
C VAL A 52 -9.81 9.26 -2.41
N ALA A 53 -10.14 8.48 -1.39
CA ALA A 53 -9.23 8.21 -0.27
C ALA A 53 -7.94 7.53 -0.75
N THR A 54 -8.04 6.54 -1.64
CA THR A 54 -6.89 5.84 -2.24
C THR A 54 -5.96 6.82 -2.96
N ILE A 55 -6.51 7.72 -3.79
CA ILE A 55 -5.75 8.73 -4.51
C ILE A 55 -5.07 9.68 -3.52
N LEU A 56 -5.81 10.21 -2.56
CA LEU A 56 -5.25 11.16 -1.58
C LEU A 56 -4.12 10.53 -0.77
N VAL A 57 -4.30 9.32 -0.25
CA VAL A 57 -3.25 8.61 0.51
C VAL A 57 -2.02 8.38 -0.35
N ALA A 58 -2.19 7.95 -1.61
CA ALA A 58 -1.07 7.72 -2.52
C ALA A 58 -0.32 9.03 -2.83
N VAL A 59 -1.03 10.12 -3.10
CA VAL A 59 -0.44 11.43 -3.37
C VAL A 59 0.32 11.95 -2.15
N PHE A 60 -0.32 12.04 -0.98
CA PHE A 60 0.31 12.55 0.23
C PHE A 60 1.49 11.70 0.68
N GLY A 61 1.33 10.37 0.68
CA GLY A 61 2.39 9.44 1.07
C GLY A 61 3.60 9.54 0.13
N THR A 62 3.37 9.56 -1.18
CA THR A 62 4.45 9.70 -2.17
C THR A 62 5.13 11.06 -2.10
N LEU A 63 4.38 12.15 -1.92
CA LEU A 63 4.95 13.48 -1.72
C LEU A 63 5.79 13.56 -0.42
N ALA A 64 5.32 12.97 0.66
CA ALA A 64 6.08 12.92 1.92
C ALA A 64 7.39 12.16 1.72
N MET A 65 7.38 11.02 1.02
CA MET A 65 8.61 10.28 0.70
C MET A 65 9.55 11.06 -0.21
N ALA A 66 9.01 11.77 -1.21
CA ALA A 66 9.83 12.55 -2.13
C ALA A 66 10.43 13.80 -1.49
N LEU A 67 9.63 14.57 -0.75
CA LEU A 67 10.02 15.89 -0.25
C LEU A 67 10.70 15.85 1.13
N TYR A 68 10.21 15.00 2.02
CA TYR A 68 10.75 14.89 3.38
C TYR A 68 11.85 13.84 3.49
N ALA A 69 11.60 12.63 3.02
CA ALA A 69 12.59 11.54 3.08
C ALA A 69 13.61 11.59 1.93
N ASN A 70 13.37 12.39 0.90
CA ASN A 70 14.18 12.48 -0.32
C ASN A 70 14.47 11.09 -0.93
N ARG A 71 13.43 10.26 -1.03
CA ARG A 71 13.51 8.90 -1.58
C ARG A 71 12.52 8.74 -2.73
N PRO A 72 12.93 8.15 -3.87
CA PRO A 72 12.07 7.91 -5.02
C PRO A 72 11.20 6.66 -4.81
N ILE A 73 10.40 6.67 -3.74
CA ILE A 73 9.53 5.54 -3.37
C ILE A 73 8.09 6.02 -3.43
N ALA A 74 7.30 5.38 -4.28
CA ALA A 74 5.87 5.60 -4.31
C ALA A 74 5.19 4.86 -3.16
N VAL A 75 4.20 5.51 -2.55
CA VAL A 75 3.40 4.96 -1.44
C VAL A 75 1.98 4.76 -1.92
N ALA A 76 1.42 3.62 -1.60
CA ALA A 76 0.03 3.28 -1.91
C ALA A 76 -0.57 2.43 -0.79
N PRO A 77 -1.91 2.32 -0.71
CA PRO A 77 -2.57 1.42 0.22
C PRO A 77 -2.11 -0.03 0.04
N TYR A 78 -1.92 -0.75 1.16
CA TYR A 78 -1.46 -2.12 1.15
C TYR A 78 -2.63 -3.08 0.87
N MET A 79 -2.63 -3.70 -0.31
CA MET A 79 -3.76 -4.53 -0.74
C MET A 79 -3.95 -5.80 0.10
N GLY A 80 -2.89 -6.38 0.66
CA GLY A 80 -2.99 -7.57 1.51
C GLY A 80 -3.83 -7.33 2.76
N GLU A 81 -3.63 -6.19 3.44
CA GLU A 81 -4.45 -5.80 4.59
C GLU A 81 -5.87 -5.47 4.17
N ASN A 82 -6.05 -4.78 3.06
CA ASN A 82 -7.37 -4.42 2.55
C ASN A 82 -8.17 -5.66 2.16
N ALA A 83 -7.51 -6.67 1.58
CA ALA A 83 -8.16 -7.94 1.30
C ALA A 83 -8.49 -8.72 2.59
N PHE A 84 -7.63 -8.69 3.61
CA PHE A 84 -7.95 -9.24 4.92
C PHE A 84 -9.18 -8.56 5.55
N ILE A 85 -9.28 -7.23 5.44
CA ILE A 85 -10.46 -6.48 5.89
C ILE A 85 -11.70 -6.91 5.11
N ALA A 86 -11.59 -6.95 3.77
CA ALA A 86 -12.71 -7.21 2.89
C ALA A 86 -13.26 -8.65 3.01
N PHE A 87 -12.39 -9.65 3.16
CA PHE A 87 -12.78 -11.07 3.18
C PHE A 87 -12.70 -11.70 4.57
N GLY A 88 -11.81 -11.21 5.43
CA GLY A 88 -11.66 -11.74 6.80
C GLY A 88 -12.63 -11.09 7.78
N LEU A 89 -12.54 -9.79 7.98
CA LEU A 89 -13.35 -9.08 8.96
C LEU A 89 -14.82 -8.97 8.55
N ALA A 90 -15.09 -8.77 7.24
CA ALA A 90 -16.46 -8.71 6.74
C ALA A 90 -17.20 -10.04 6.93
N ALA A 91 -16.53 -11.18 6.79
CA ALA A 91 -17.10 -12.49 7.04
C ALA A 91 -17.54 -12.69 8.50
N LEU A 92 -16.98 -11.93 9.44
CA LEU A 92 -17.37 -11.94 10.86
C LEU A 92 -18.58 -11.03 11.16
N GLY A 93 -19.17 -10.40 10.13
CA GLY A 93 -20.32 -9.50 10.29
C GLY A 93 -19.98 -8.13 10.86
N ILE A 94 -18.70 -7.74 10.88
CA ILE A 94 -18.25 -6.42 11.35
C ILE A 94 -18.62 -5.37 10.31
N SER A 95 -19.24 -4.27 10.74
CA SER A 95 -19.61 -3.19 9.83
C SER A 95 -18.37 -2.41 9.35
N TRP A 96 -18.42 -1.87 8.13
CA TRP A 96 -17.29 -1.12 7.57
C TRP A 96 -16.83 0.10 8.40
N PRO A 97 -17.70 0.86 9.12
CA PRO A 97 -17.24 1.93 10.00
C PRO A 97 -16.41 1.39 11.17
N GLN A 98 -16.79 0.24 11.72
CA GLN A 98 -16.02 -0.42 12.78
C GLN A 98 -14.67 -0.90 12.27
N MET A 99 -14.61 -1.48 11.06
CA MET A 99 -13.35 -1.88 10.42
C MET A 99 -12.40 -0.70 10.25
N LEU A 100 -12.89 0.45 9.77
CA LEU A 100 -12.09 1.68 9.67
C LEU A 100 -11.61 2.17 11.04
N GLY A 101 -12.43 2.04 12.08
CA GLY A 101 -12.03 2.34 13.46
C GLY A 101 -10.87 1.45 13.92
N VAL A 102 -10.94 0.15 13.66
CA VAL A 102 -9.85 -0.81 13.97
C VAL A 102 -8.57 -0.45 13.22
N VAL A 103 -8.67 -0.15 11.92
CA VAL A 103 -7.52 0.27 11.11
C VAL A 103 -6.88 1.54 11.65
N PHE A 104 -7.70 2.53 12.03
CA PHE A 104 -7.21 3.77 12.62
C PHE A 104 -6.46 3.54 13.93
N VAL A 105 -7.03 2.76 14.85
CA VAL A 105 -6.38 2.41 16.12
C VAL A 105 -5.09 1.63 15.88
N SER A 106 -5.09 0.68 14.95
CA SER A 106 -3.89 -0.08 14.57
C SER A 106 -2.80 0.84 14.01
N GLY A 107 -3.17 1.84 13.20
CA GLY A 107 -2.26 2.86 12.68
C GLY A 107 -1.63 3.71 13.79
N LEU A 108 -2.44 4.12 14.78
CA LEU A 108 -1.93 4.87 15.95
C LEU A 108 -0.97 4.02 16.79
N LEU A 109 -1.31 2.76 17.04
CA LEU A 109 -0.41 1.83 17.75
C LEU A 109 0.90 1.64 16.99
N PHE A 110 0.81 1.44 15.67
CA PHE A 110 2.01 1.30 14.83
C PHE A 110 2.88 2.57 14.85
N LEU A 111 2.26 3.75 14.82
CA LEU A 111 2.97 5.02 14.97
C LEU A 111 3.67 5.12 16.34
N ALA A 112 2.98 4.78 17.41
CA ALA A 112 3.55 4.77 18.77
C ALA A 112 4.77 3.81 18.86
N LEU A 113 4.64 2.58 18.36
CA LEU A 113 5.73 1.61 18.30
C LEU A 113 6.92 2.11 17.47
N THR A 114 6.64 2.85 16.40
CA THR A 114 7.68 3.43 15.55
C THR A 114 8.44 4.53 16.28
N LEU A 115 7.74 5.43 16.99
CA LEU A 115 8.33 6.51 17.76
C LEU A 115 9.16 5.98 18.95
N LEU A 116 8.74 4.87 19.54
CA LEU A 116 9.47 4.18 20.62
C LEU A 116 10.68 3.37 20.11
N GLY A 117 10.92 3.31 18.80
CA GLY A 117 12.03 2.54 18.21
C GLY A 117 11.84 1.02 18.20
N ILE A 118 10.73 0.50 18.71
CA ILE A 118 10.44 -0.93 18.83
C ILE A 118 10.33 -1.59 17.45
N ARG A 119 9.92 -0.83 16.44
CA ARG A 119 9.78 -1.31 15.06
C ARG A 119 11.10 -1.87 14.50
N SER A 120 12.24 -1.24 14.77
CA SER A 120 13.54 -1.71 14.29
C SER A 120 13.87 -3.07 14.89
N TRP A 121 13.67 -3.21 16.20
CA TRP A 121 13.87 -4.46 16.91
C TRP A 121 12.95 -5.58 16.39
N LEU A 122 11.65 -5.29 16.17
CA LEU A 122 10.72 -6.25 15.57
C LEU A 122 11.13 -6.68 14.16
N ALA A 123 11.59 -5.71 13.34
CA ALA A 123 12.04 -6.00 11.98
C ALA A 123 13.31 -6.88 11.94
N GLU A 124 14.18 -6.76 12.93
CA GLU A 124 15.37 -7.60 13.08
C GLU A 124 15.04 -8.98 13.63
N ALA A 125 14.03 -9.09 14.50
CA ALA A 125 13.56 -10.35 15.06
C ALA A 125 12.96 -11.30 14.02
N VAL A 126 12.44 -10.76 12.89
CA VAL A 126 11.87 -11.56 11.81
C VAL A 126 12.98 -12.11 10.92
N SER A 127 13.07 -13.44 10.82
CA SER A 127 14.10 -14.11 10.00
C SER A 127 13.98 -13.74 8.51
N PRO A 128 15.11 -13.71 7.76
CA PRO A 128 15.09 -13.44 6.32
C PRO A 128 14.16 -14.39 5.54
N SER A 129 14.13 -15.66 5.90
CA SER A 129 13.25 -16.65 5.30
C SER A 129 11.78 -16.28 5.45
N LEU A 130 11.37 -15.82 6.63
CA LEU A 130 10.00 -15.39 6.89
C LEU A 130 9.64 -14.12 6.09
N LYS A 131 10.56 -13.18 5.95
CA LYS A 131 10.37 -11.98 5.11
C LYS A 131 10.11 -12.36 3.64
N HIS A 132 10.87 -13.31 3.10
CA HIS A 132 10.65 -13.81 1.74
C HIS A 132 9.33 -14.58 1.61
N SER A 133 8.97 -15.38 2.60
CA SER A 133 7.69 -16.11 2.63
C SER A 133 6.49 -15.17 2.61
N PHE A 134 6.54 -14.05 3.32
CA PHE A 134 5.49 -13.03 3.26
C PHE A 134 5.33 -12.46 1.85
N ALA A 135 6.44 -12.12 1.18
CA ALA A 135 6.39 -11.58 -0.19
C ALA A 135 5.77 -12.59 -1.17
N VAL A 136 6.15 -13.86 -1.08
CA VAL A 136 5.59 -14.94 -1.90
C VAL A 136 4.11 -15.15 -1.59
N GLY A 137 3.75 -15.20 -0.30
CA GLY A 137 2.35 -15.37 0.14
C GLY A 137 1.44 -14.26 -0.39
N ILE A 138 1.88 -13.00 -0.32
CA ILE A 138 1.14 -11.86 -0.86
C ILE A 138 0.98 -11.99 -2.38
N GLY A 139 2.05 -12.36 -3.09
CA GLY A 139 2.01 -12.54 -4.54
C GLY A 139 1.01 -13.62 -4.96
N LEU A 140 1.01 -14.78 -4.31
CA LEU A 140 0.07 -15.86 -4.56
C LEU A 140 -1.37 -15.45 -4.22
N PHE A 141 -1.56 -14.73 -3.13
CA PHE A 141 -2.88 -14.23 -2.73
C PHE A 141 -3.45 -13.25 -3.76
N LEU A 142 -2.66 -12.29 -4.23
CA LEU A 142 -3.10 -11.36 -5.28
C LEU A 142 -3.37 -12.08 -6.61
N ALA A 143 -2.58 -13.09 -6.96
CA ALA A 143 -2.84 -13.92 -8.13
C ALA A 143 -4.18 -14.67 -8.00
N LEU A 144 -4.47 -15.24 -6.83
CA LEU A 144 -5.75 -15.92 -6.56
C LEU A 144 -6.93 -14.95 -6.69
N ILE A 145 -6.82 -13.73 -6.12
CA ILE A 145 -7.86 -12.71 -6.27
C ILE A 145 -8.06 -12.37 -7.76
N GLY A 146 -7.00 -12.17 -8.52
CA GLY A 146 -7.09 -11.90 -9.95
C GLY A 146 -7.78 -13.02 -10.75
N LEU A 147 -7.48 -14.26 -10.42
CA LEU A 147 -8.13 -15.43 -11.04
C LEU A 147 -9.64 -15.53 -10.67
N TYR A 148 -9.97 -15.16 -9.44
CA TYR A 148 -11.35 -15.13 -8.97
C TYR A 148 -12.16 -14.01 -9.63
N GLU A 149 -11.61 -12.79 -9.69
CA GLU A 149 -12.24 -11.63 -10.33
C GLU A 149 -12.44 -11.81 -11.83
N THR A 150 -11.54 -12.53 -12.51
CA THR A 150 -11.67 -12.85 -13.93
C THR A 150 -12.63 -14.02 -14.22
N GLY A 151 -13.16 -14.68 -13.19
CA GLY A 151 -14.05 -15.82 -13.31
C GLY A 151 -13.36 -17.13 -13.76
N ILE A 152 -12.03 -17.16 -13.80
CA ILE A 152 -11.26 -18.40 -14.10
C ILE A 152 -11.38 -19.40 -12.94
N VAL A 153 -11.40 -18.89 -11.71
CA VAL A 153 -11.66 -19.66 -10.50
C VAL A 153 -13.00 -19.20 -9.94
N THR A 154 -13.93 -20.11 -9.77
CA THR A 154 -15.25 -19.85 -9.15
C THR A 154 -15.40 -20.74 -7.93
N SER A 155 -16.05 -20.22 -6.89
CA SER A 155 -16.55 -21.06 -5.79
C SER A 155 -17.66 -21.93 -6.37
N GLY A 156 -17.45 -23.25 -6.44
CA GLY A 156 -18.47 -24.22 -6.82
C GLY A 156 -19.63 -24.26 -5.84
#